data_30978d6d8442cd59e471a094069172c8
#
_entry.id   30978d6d8442cd59e471a094069172c8
#
_cell.length_a   1.000
_cell.length_b   1.000
_cell.length_c   1.000
_cell.angle_alpha   90.00
_cell.angle_beta   90.00
_cell.angle_gamma   90.00
#
_symmetry.space_group_name_H-M   'P 1'
#
loop_
_entity.id
_entity.type
_entity.pdbx_description
1 polymer ?
#
loop_
_entity_poly.entity_id
_entity_poly.type
_entity_poly.pdbx_seq_one_letter_code
_entity_poly.pdbx_strand_id
1 'polypeptide(L)'
;MKLRRIISLALTLALVLALTGCGSGEKKTTVLRFGLEVAPDTVTCKAAERIAAEVYERTNGSVTIEVYPSGQLGTQRDYIESAMLGIIDIGYTSIAGLESFEPEFILYDIPFTVFSSEHAQALWDSEQSQAVQQKLLEEKGLRTMCWLDMGPRNVYTTQEVRTAADFSKLTMRLADVKGLINLFDALHASPQVLAFSDIYTGMQTGVVNGFEIGLASVLASKLEEVVDYCVETSHTYTIDCFFMSEASFQNKLTEEEREIVLDAFKNGGQWQIDTFQENIPVYKQQLADAGVETIVLPEEEMQKLFTMAEPAIEKSIAGIYDISIVDQIRDMAP
;
A
#
# COMPACT_ATOMS: atom_id res chain seq x y z
N MET A 1 67.12 36.53 27.33
CA MET A 1 65.66 36.82 27.53
C MET A 1 64.89 36.90 26.21
N LYS A 2 65.37 37.42 25.12
CA LYS A 2 64.65 37.56 23.84
C LYS A 2 64.35 36.21 23.14
N LEU A 3 65.24 35.26 23.15
CA LEU A 3 65.06 33.95 22.50
C LEU A 3 63.96 33.09 23.15
N ARG A 4 63.85 33.11 24.50
CA ARG A 4 62.73 32.40 25.21
C ARG A 4 61.40 32.96 24.95
N ARG A 5 61.27 34.27 24.72
CA ARG A 5 59.97 34.93 24.33
C ARG A 5 59.54 34.59 22.91
N ILE A 6 60.47 34.44 21.97
CA ILE A 6 60.17 34.05 20.57
C ILE A 6 59.72 32.61 20.52
N ILE A 7 60.36 31.70 21.25
CA ILE A 7 59.96 30.27 21.31
C ILE A 7 58.58 30.13 21.98
N SER A 8 58.30 30.92 23.04
CA SER A 8 56.98 30.90 23.69
C SER A 8 55.85 31.40 22.78
N LEU A 9 56.13 32.45 21.96
CA LEU A 9 55.17 32.99 21.01
C LEU A 9 54.93 32.05 19.83
N ALA A 10 55.96 31.35 19.36
CA ALA A 10 55.85 30.36 18.29
C ALA A 10 55.05 29.09 18.73
N LEU A 11 55.23 28.64 19.99
CA LEU A 11 54.49 27.54 20.58
C LEU A 11 52.99 27.89 20.79
N THR A 12 52.68 29.13 21.22
CA THR A 12 51.32 29.58 21.39
C THR A 12 50.57 29.73 20.02
N LEU A 13 51.26 30.18 19.00
CA LEU A 13 50.72 30.30 17.65
C LEU A 13 50.46 28.93 17.00
N ALA A 14 51.37 27.94 17.24
CA ALA A 14 51.18 26.56 16.80
C ALA A 14 50.01 25.86 17.52
N LEU A 15 49.78 26.16 18.80
CA LEU A 15 48.65 25.61 19.57
C LEU A 15 47.31 26.19 19.14
N VAL A 16 47.28 27.46 18.74
CA VAL A 16 46.05 28.11 18.22
C VAL A 16 45.70 27.60 16.83
N LEU A 17 46.69 27.29 15.98
CA LEU A 17 46.44 26.67 14.65
C LEU A 17 46.02 25.20 14.75
N ALA A 18 46.41 24.47 15.80
CA ALA A 18 45.95 23.09 16.02
C ALA A 18 44.50 23.01 16.52
N LEU A 19 43.96 24.07 17.16
CA LEU A 19 42.60 24.14 17.64
C LEU A 19 41.56 24.55 16.57
N THR A 20 41.99 25.07 15.42
CA THR A 20 41.09 25.43 14.30
C THR A 20 40.93 24.29 13.28
N GLY A 21 41.63 23.16 13.44
CA GLY A 21 41.62 22.03 12.51
C GLY A 21 40.65 20.87 12.83
N CYS A 22 39.94 20.93 13.98
CA CYS A 22 38.95 19.91 14.35
C CYS A 22 37.54 20.51 14.42
N GLY A 23 37.16 21.21 13.36
CA GLY A 23 35.77 21.39 13.03
C GLY A 23 35.27 20.16 12.24
N SER A 24 35.21 18.98 12.86
CA SER A 24 34.30 17.93 12.43
C SER A 24 32.92 18.49 12.71
N GLY A 25 32.37 19.26 11.75
CA GLY A 25 30.94 19.55 11.76
C GLY A 25 30.25 18.20 11.89
N GLU A 26 29.62 17.95 13.02
CA GLU A 26 28.65 16.86 13.11
C GLU A 26 27.75 17.02 11.89
N LYS A 27 27.85 16.08 10.95
CA LYS A 27 26.94 16.02 9.81
C LYS A 27 25.57 15.92 10.45
N LYS A 28 24.77 16.97 10.37
CA LYS A 28 23.42 16.98 10.91
C LYS A 28 22.64 15.91 10.14
N THR A 29 22.45 14.75 10.75
CA THR A 29 21.69 13.66 10.17
C THR A 29 20.22 14.03 10.19
N THR A 30 19.57 14.00 9.02
CA THR A 30 18.13 14.10 8.89
C THR A 30 17.51 12.74 9.18
N VAL A 31 16.60 12.67 10.14
CA VAL A 31 15.86 11.45 10.47
C VAL A 31 14.44 11.60 9.93
N LEU A 32 14.03 10.61 9.13
CA LEU A 32 12.65 10.48 8.61
C LEU A 32 11.98 9.27 9.26
N ARG A 33 10.77 9.45 9.78
CA ARG A 33 9.99 8.37 10.41
C ARG A 33 9.02 7.76 9.39
N PHE A 34 9.05 6.43 9.25
CA PHE A 34 8.26 5.67 8.32
C PHE A 34 7.35 4.68 9.05
N GLY A 35 6.06 4.96 9.11
CA GLY A 35 5.06 4.12 9.77
C GLY A 35 4.40 3.12 8.82
N LEU A 36 4.29 1.85 9.26
CA LEU A 36 3.60 0.77 8.56
C LEU A 36 2.72 -0.04 9.53
N GLU A 37 1.54 -0.47 9.10
CA GLU A 37 0.70 -1.41 9.87
C GLU A 37 1.14 -2.87 9.71
N VAL A 38 1.82 -3.20 8.61
CA VAL A 38 2.21 -4.57 8.26
C VAL A 38 3.31 -5.11 9.18
N ALA A 39 3.35 -6.45 9.29
CA ALA A 39 4.36 -7.12 10.09
C ALA A 39 5.77 -7.05 9.45
N PRO A 40 6.85 -7.20 10.25
CA PRO A 40 8.23 -7.06 9.77
C PRO A 40 8.64 -8.07 8.69
N ASP A 41 8.04 -9.26 8.68
CA ASP A 41 8.36 -10.35 7.75
C ASP A 41 7.68 -10.23 6.38
N THR A 42 6.76 -9.29 6.22
CA THR A 42 6.07 -9.04 4.94
C THR A 42 7.00 -8.45 3.87
N VAL A 43 6.69 -8.73 2.61
CA VAL A 43 7.41 -8.16 1.45
C VAL A 43 7.35 -6.62 1.50
N THR A 44 6.21 -6.07 1.88
CA THR A 44 6.01 -4.61 2.02
C THR A 44 6.93 -3.99 3.07
N CYS A 45 7.07 -4.59 4.25
CA CYS A 45 7.99 -4.08 5.27
C CYS A 45 9.45 -4.19 4.82
N LYS A 46 9.82 -5.31 4.20
CA LYS A 46 11.17 -5.49 3.62
C LYS A 46 11.49 -4.48 2.52
N ALA A 47 10.50 -4.06 1.73
CA ALA A 47 10.67 -2.98 0.77
C ALA A 47 11.00 -1.64 1.47
N ALA A 48 10.29 -1.31 2.55
CA ALA A 48 10.57 -0.11 3.33
C ALA A 48 11.98 -0.13 3.93
N GLU A 49 12.43 -1.29 4.44
CA GLU A 49 13.80 -1.47 4.97
C GLU A 49 14.87 -1.31 3.88
N ARG A 50 14.61 -1.84 2.66
CA ARG A 50 15.51 -1.66 1.50
C ARG A 50 15.60 -0.20 1.09
N ILE A 51 14.48 0.51 1.03
CA ILE A 51 14.44 1.95 0.75
C ILE A 51 15.29 2.70 1.80
N ALA A 52 15.10 2.38 3.08
CA ALA A 52 15.85 3.00 4.16
C ALA A 52 17.36 2.77 4.03
N ALA A 53 17.77 1.54 3.72
CA ALA A 53 19.17 1.17 3.51
C ALA A 53 19.79 1.88 2.29
N GLU A 54 19.06 1.92 1.14
CA GLU A 54 19.53 2.59 -0.08
C GLU A 54 19.69 4.10 0.14
N VAL A 55 18.71 4.76 0.79
CA VAL A 55 18.79 6.18 1.12
C VAL A 55 19.99 6.46 2.02
N TYR A 56 20.21 5.66 3.08
CA TYR A 56 21.33 5.83 3.98
C TYR A 56 22.67 5.71 3.25
N GLU A 57 22.83 4.68 2.41
CA GLU A 57 24.06 4.44 1.65
C GLU A 57 24.34 5.58 0.67
N ARG A 58 23.35 5.94 -0.17
CA ARG A 58 23.52 6.94 -1.23
C ARG A 58 23.69 8.36 -0.72
N THR A 59 23.13 8.67 0.46
CA THR A 59 23.33 9.97 1.12
C THR A 59 24.58 10.00 2.02
N ASN A 60 25.37 8.94 2.04
CA ASN A 60 26.52 8.79 2.96
C ASN A 60 26.13 9.06 4.43
N GLY A 61 24.94 8.61 4.85
CA GLY A 61 24.41 8.73 6.19
C GLY A 61 23.90 10.12 6.59
N SER A 62 23.74 11.07 5.63
CA SER A 62 23.13 12.37 5.95
C SER A 62 21.60 12.28 6.12
N VAL A 63 20.97 11.26 5.53
CA VAL A 63 19.55 10.93 5.72
C VAL A 63 19.42 9.51 6.26
N THR A 64 18.63 9.34 7.30
CA THR A 64 18.26 8.05 7.89
C THR A 64 16.74 7.92 7.90
N ILE A 65 16.22 6.79 7.43
CA ILE A 65 14.79 6.46 7.53
C ILE A 65 14.65 5.40 8.63
N GLU A 66 13.88 5.74 9.68
CA GLU A 66 13.52 4.81 10.75
C GLU A 66 12.19 4.16 10.44
N VAL A 67 12.19 2.83 10.23
CA VAL A 67 11.01 2.04 9.88
C VAL A 67 10.30 1.54 11.14
N TYR A 68 9.01 1.84 11.28
CA TYR A 68 8.16 1.48 12.41
C TYR A 68 7.01 0.57 11.93
N PRO A 69 7.21 -0.77 11.92
CA PRO A 69 6.19 -1.72 11.49
C PRO A 69 5.13 -2.01 12.55
N SER A 70 4.17 -2.86 12.22
CA SER A 70 3.15 -3.40 13.14
C SER A 70 2.32 -2.32 13.87
N GLY A 71 2.05 -1.20 13.21
CA GLY A 71 1.20 -0.16 13.78
C GLY A 71 1.81 0.64 14.94
N GLN A 72 3.15 0.64 15.10
CA GLN A 72 3.81 1.31 16.22
C GLN A 72 3.55 2.82 16.28
N LEU A 73 3.26 3.46 15.15
CA LEU A 73 2.94 4.89 15.07
C LEU A 73 1.45 5.17 14.82
N GLY A 74 0.58 4.16 14.87
CA GLY A 74 -0.86 4.26 14.68
C GLY A 74 -1.39 3.40 13.53
N THR A 75 -2.59 3.75 13.06
CA THR A 75 -3.29 3.14 11.93
C THR A 75 -2.94 3.83 10.61
N GLN A 76 -3.37 3.26 9.47
CA GLN A 76 -3.21 3.91 8.15
C GLN A 76 -3.79 5.34 8.14
N ARG A 77 -4.95 5.53 8.75
CA ARG A 77 -5.57 6.84 8.87
C ARG A 77 -4.72 7.81 9.70
N ASP A 78 -4.18 7.34 10.83
CA ASP A 78 -3.29 8.15 11.67
C ASP A 78 -2.02 8.56 10.90
N TYR A 79 -1.48 7.68 10.04
CA TYR A 79 -0.33 7.99 9.19
C TYR A 79 -0.65 9.08 8.19
N ILE A 80 -1.79 8.99 7.50
CA ILE A 80 -2.22 10.00 6.52
C ILE A 80 -2.38 11.35 7.22
N GLU A 81 -3.17 11.43 8.30
CA GLU A 81 -3.43 12.67 9.03
C GLU A 81 -2.14 13.26 9.63
N SER A 82 -1.27 12.42 10.20
CA SER A 82 0.01 12.86 10.77
C SER A 82 1.00 13.35 9.72
N ALA A 83 1.02 12.75 8.53
CA ALA A 83 1.88 13.22 7.43
C ALA A 83 1.40 14.53 6.84
N MET A 84 0.07 14.75 6.72
CA MET A 84 -0.49 16.05 6.34
C MET A 84 -0.06 17.17 7.30
N LEU A 85 0.11 16.85 8.58
CA LEU A 85 0.57 17.78 9.62
C LEU A 85 2.11 17.83 9.76
N GLY A 86 2.86 17.03 9.02
CA GLY A 86 4.32 16.93 9.11
C GLY A 86 4.82 16.29 10.43
N ILE A 87 3.95 15.56 11.15
CA ILE A 87 4.29 14.87 12.40
C ILE A 87 5.05 13.58 12.12
N ILE A 88 4.63 12.81 11.12
CA ILE A 88 5.44 11.73 10.53
C ILE A 88 5.87 12.12 9.12
N ASP A 89 6.92 11.48 8.63
CA ASP A 89 7.48 11.85 7.34
C ASP A 89 6.96 10.97 6.21
N ILE A 90 6.86 9.67 6.45
CA ILE A 90 6.50 8.66 5.47
C ILE A 90 5.47 7.73 6.08
N GLY A 91 4.50 7.31 5.29
CA GLY A 91 3.45 6.38 5.68
C GLY A 91 3.16 5.33 4.61
N TYR A 92 2.42 4.33 5.02
CA TYR A 92 1.87 3.26 4.20
C TYR A 92 0.35 3.29 4.30
N THR A 93 -0.32 3.07 3.17
CA THR A 93 -1.78 2.88 3.15
C THR A 93 -2.21 2.06 1.93
N SER A 94 -3.38 1.41 2.02
CA SER A 94 -4.08 1.02 0.81
C SER A 94 -4.58 2.27 0.06
N ILE A 95 -4.69 2.19 -1.25
CA ILE A 95 -5.23 3.30 -2.05
C ILE A 95 -6.63 3.68 -1.58
N ALA A 96 -7.48 2.72 -1.23
CA ALA A 96 -8.79 2.96 -0.63
C ALA A 96 -8.73 3.83 0.64
N GLY A 97 -7.63 3.80 1.39
CA GLY A 97 -7.42 4.69 2.53
C GLY A 97 -7.34 6.17 2.14
N LEU A 98 -6.88 6.47 0.92
CA LEU A 98 -6.80 7.84 0.40
C LEU A 98 -8.14 8.38 -0.09
N GLU A 99 -9.11 7.53 -0.43
CA GLU A 99 -10.45 7.95 -0.90
C GLU A 99 -11.18 8.86 0.11
N SER A 100 -10.94 8.65 1.41
CA SER A 100 -11.52 9.49 2.47
C SER A 100 -10.98 10.93 2.46
N PHE A 101 -9.83 11.16 1.84
CA PHE A 101 -9.14 12.45 1.76
C PHE A 101 -9.24 13.07 0.37
N GLU A 102 -9.26 12.23 -0.67
CA GLU A 102 -9.44 12.58 -2.06
C GLU A 102 -10.29 11.52 -2.76
N PRO A 103 -11.60 11.73 -2.93
CA PRO A 103 -12.54 10.72 -3.44
C PRO A 103 -12.19 10.18 -4.83
N GLU A 104 -11.45 10.93 -5.63
CA GLU A 104 -11.07 10.52 -6.98
C GLU A 104 -10.12 9.30 -6.98
N PHE A 105 -9.51 8.94 -5.83
CA PHE A 105 -8.74 7.69 -5.70
C PHE A 105 -9.59 6.42 -5.87
N ILE A 106 -10.92 6.53 -5.84
CA ILE A 106 -11.82 5.39 -6.18
C ILE A 106 -11.50 4.77 -7.53
N LEU A 107 -10.84 5.50 -8.45
CA LEU A 107 -10.45 4.98 -9.76
C LEU A 107 -9.63 3.68 -9.68
N TYR A 108 -8.92 3.46 -8.56
CA TYR A 108 -8.10 2.26 -8.34
C TYR A 108 -8.88 1.09 -7.75
N ASP A 109 -10.09 1.34 -7.21
CA ASP A 109 -10.89 0.34 -6.49
C ASP A 109 -12.25 0.06 -7.17
N ILE A 110 -12.42 0.54 -8.42
CA ILE A 110 -13.61 0.23 -9.21
C ILE A 110 -13.64 -1.27 -9.52
N PRO A 111 -14.71 -1.99 -9.12
CA PRO A 111 -14.75 -3.44 -9.32
C PRO A 111 -14.63 -3.85 -10.79
N PHE A 112 -13.94 -4.96 -11.04
CA PHE A 112 -13.77 -5.57 -12.36
C PHE A 112 -13.15 -4.65 -13.42
N THR A 113 -12.21 -3.79 -13.01
CA THR A 113 -11.48 -2.90 -13.94
C THR A 113 -10.00 -3.25 -14.05
N VAL A 114 -9.33 -3.63 -12.97
CA VAL A 114 -7.91 -3.99 -12.94
C VAL A 114 -7.76 -5.48 -12.68
N PHE A 115 -6.98 -6.19 -13.52
CA PHE A 115 -6.91 -7.65 -13.51
C PHE A 115 -5.51 -8.22 -13.34
N SER A 116 -4.46 -7.41 -13.47
CA SER A 116 -3.07 -7.87 -13.34
C SER A 116 -2.16 -6.77 -12.79
N SER A 117 -0.95 -7.15 -12.43
CA SER A 117 0.11 -6.24 -11.99
C SER A 117 0.48 -5.23 -13.07
N GLU A 118 0.60 -5.70 -14.32
CA GLU A 118 0.89 -4.84 -15.47
C GLU A 118 -0.24 -3.84 -15.73
N HIS A 119 -1.50 -4.27 -15.54
CA HIS A 119 -2.65 -3.39 -15.65
C HIS A 119 -2.66 -2.34 -14.53
N ALA A 120 -2.35 -2.74 -13.28
CA ALA A 120 -2.20 -1.83 -12.16
C ALA A 120 -1.09 -0.79 -12.39
N GLN A 121 0.05 -1.22 -12.98
CA GLN A 121 1.12 -0.31 -13.38
C GLN A 121 0.65 0.67 -14.47
N ALA A 122 -0.06 0.19 -15.49
CA ALA A 122 -0.59 1.06 -16.54
C ALA A 122 -1.57 2.10 -15.99
N LEU A 123 -2.44 1.71 -15.06
CA LEU A 123 -3.34 2.63 -14.37
C LEU A 123 -2.56 3.64 -13.51
N TRP A 124 -1.56 3.21 -12.75
CA TRP A 124 -0.72 4.10 -11.93
C TRP A 124 -0.03 5.17 -12.76
N ASP A 125 0.45 4.81 -13.95
CA ASP A 125 1.16 5.71 -14.86
C ASP A 125 0.24 6.55 -15.75
N SER A 126 -1.08 6.33 -15.72
CA SER A 126 -2.07 7.02 -16.54
C SER A 126 -2.18 8.51 -16.20
N GLU A 127 -2.65 9.32 -17.17
CA GLU A 127 -2.91 10.75 -16.95
C GLU A 127 -3.96 10.98 -15.87
N GLN A 128 -4.98 10.15 -15.80
CA GLN A 128 -6.04 10.23 -14.78
C GLN A 128 -5.47 10.02 -13.37
N SER A 129 -4.64 8.99 -13.22
CA SER A 129 -3.97 8.69 -11.96
C SER A 129 -3.02 9.80 -11.53
N GLN A 130 -2.19 10.29 -12.44
CA GLN A 130 -1.27 11.40 -12.16
C GLN A 130 -2.00 12.68 -11.75
N ALA A 131 -3.16 12.97 -12.37
CA ALA A 131 -3.98 14.12 -11.99
C ALA A 131 -4.50 14.00 -10.54
N VAL A 132 -4.97 12.82 -10.14
CA VAL A 132 -5.44 12.58 -8.76
C VAL A 132 -4.29 12.65 -7.76
N GLN A 133 -3.14 12.07 -8.08
CA GLN A 133 -1.94 12.14 -7.24
C GLN A 133 -1.44 13.59 -7.08
N GLN A 134 -1.45 14.37 -8.16
CA GLN A 134 -1.09 15.78 -8.11
C GLN A 134 -2.07 16.61 -7.27
N LYS A 135 -3.37 16.33 -7.38
CA LYS A 135 -4.40 16.98 -6.56
C LYS A 135 -4.21 16.66 -5.07
N LEU A 136 -3.93 15.41 -4.71
CA LEU A 136 -3.60 15.02 -3.33
C LEU A 136 -2.38 15.79 -2.81
N LEU A 137 -1.35 15.93 -3.65
CA LEU A 137 -0.15 16.70 -3.32
C LEU A 137 -0.46 18.17 -3.06
N GLU A 138 -1.20 18.81 -3.96
CA GLU A 138 -1.50 20.25 -3.89
C GLU A 138 -2.47 20.60 -2.76
N GLU A 139 -3.52 19.79 -2.56
CA GLU A 139 -4.58 20.10 -1.60
C GLU A 139 -4.30 19.57 -0.19
N LYS A 140 -3.58 18.46 -0.07
CA LYS A 140 -3.36 17.78 1.22
C LYS A 140 -1.88 17.76 1.64
N GLY A 141 -0.96 18.15 0.77
CA GLY A 141 0.48 18.11 1.06
C GLY A 141 1.01 16.67 1.23
N LEU A 142 0.40 15.71 0.54
CA LEU A 142 0.81 14.32 0.52
C LEU A 142 1.33 13.93 -0.86
N ARG A 143 2.55 13.46 -0.91
CA ARG A 143 3.21 12.95 -2.11
C ARG A 143 3.13 11.43 -2.14
N THR A 144 2.48 10.84 -3.13
CA THR A 144 2.61 9.41 -3.43
C THR A 144 4.02 9.13 -3.92
N MET A 145 4.67 8.11 -3.37
CA MET A 145 6.08 7.81 -3.65
C MET A 145 6.23 6.63 -4.61
N CYS A 146 5.51 5.56 -4.38
CA CYS A 146 5.41 4.40 -5.26
C CYS A 146 4.16 3.60 -4.89
N TRP A 147 3.65 2.85 -5.86
CA TRP A 147 2.61 1.85 -5.59
C TRP A 147 3.23 0.51 -5.19
N LEU A 148 2.42 -0.34 -4.61
CA LEU A 148 2.78 -1.66 -4.09
C LEU A 148 1.72 -2.65 -4.55
N ASP A 149 2.16 -3.80 -5.00
CA ASP A 149 1.29 -4.87 -5.46
C ASP A 149 0.84 -5.76 -4.29
N MET A 150 -0.46 -5.88 -4.11
CA MET A 150 -1.07 -6.77 -3.13
C MET A 150 -1.95 -7.84 -3.77
N GLY A 151 -2.07 -7.80 -5.11
CA GLY A 151 -2.75 -8.79 -5.93
C GLY A 151 -4.27 -8.70 -5.93
N PRO A 152 -4.91 -9.63 -6.66
CA PRO A 152 -6.36 -9.67 -6.78
C PRO A 152 -7.02 -10.10 -5.47
N ARG A 153 -8.19 -9.54 -5.19
CA ARG A 153 -9.08 -9.97 -4.11
C ARG A 153 -10.00 -11.06 -4.64
N ASN A 154 -10.12 -12.11 -3.85
CA ASN A 154 -10.95 -13.26 -4.16
C ASN A 154 -11.95 -13.52 -3.04
N VAL A 155 -12.96 -14.33 -3.32
CA VAL A 155 -13.94 -14.77 -2.32
C VAL A 155 -13.48 -16.09 -1.70
N TYR A 156 -13.42 -16.11 -0.37
CA TYR A 156 -13.12 -17.29 0.44
C TYR A 156 -14.37 -17.69 1.22
N THR A 157 -14.75 -18.97 1.17
CA THR A 157 -16.05 -19.41 1.67
C THR A 157 -16.05 -20.87 2.13
N THR A 158 -16.98 -21.21 3.01
CA THR A 158 -17.33 -22.60 3.36
C THR A 158 -18.41 -23.19 2.43
N GLN A 159 -18.94 -22.39 1.50
CA GLN A 159 -19.99 -22.79 0.55
C GLN A 159 -19.37 -22.98 -0.84
N GLU A 160 -19.76 -24.03 -1.53
CA GLU A 160 -19.39 -24.22 -2.92
C GLU A 160 -20.10 -23.21 -3.82
N VAL A 161 -19.31 -22.39 -4.56
CA VAL A 161 -19.79 -21.36 -5.48
C VAL A 161 -19.22 -21.62 -6.86
N ARG A 162 -20.05 -22.08 -7.80
CA ARG A 162 -19.64 -22.39 -9.17
C ARG A 162 -20.37 -21.55 -10.22
N THR A 163 -21.37 -20.77 -9.80
CA THR A 163 -22.16 -19.89 -10.68
C THR A 163 -22.38 -18.53 -10.02
N ALA A 164 -22.70 -17.51 -10.81
CA ALA A 164 -23.08 -16.20 -10.30
C ALA A 164 -24.28 -16.26 -9.35
N ALA A 165 -25.24 -17.15 -9.60
CA ALA A 165 -26.42 -17.34 -8.75
C ALA A 165 -26.08 -17.87 -7.36
N ASP A 166 -24.96 -18.59 -7.21
CA ASP A 166 -24.55 -19.16 -5.93
C ASP A 166 -24.13 -18.11 -4.90
N PHE A 167 -23.78 -16.88 -5.34
CA PHE A 167 -23.47 -15.78 -4.43
C PHE A 167 -24.63 -15.47 -3.48
N SER A 168 -25.86 -15.74 -3.88
CA SER A 168 -27.05 -15.60 -3.02
C SER A 168 -27.05 -16.50 -1.77
N LYS A 169 -26.19 -17.51 -1.71
CA LYS A 169 -26.00 -18.41 -0.55
C LYS A 169 -25.03 -17.82 0.50
N LEU A 170 -24.32 -16.73 0.13
CA LEU A 170 -23.24 -16.21 0.95
C LEU A 170 -23.74 -15.14 1.92
N THR A 171 -23.34 -15.29 3.17
CA THR A 171 -23.31 -14.23 4.15
C THR A 171 -21.86 -13.75 4.24
N MET A 172 -21.59 -12.63 3.57
CA MET A 172 -20.23 -12.15 3.35
C MET A 172 -19.78 -11.18 4.44
N ARG A 173 -18.67 -11.51 5.09
CA ARG A 173 -17.96 -10.49 5.85
C ARG A 173 -17.31 -9.50 4.90
N LEU A 174 -17.58 -8.22 5.09
CA LEU A 174 -16.96 -7.14 4.36
C LEU A 174 -16.34 -6.12 5.33
N ALA A 175 -15.33 -5.40 4.86
CA ALA A 175 -14.90 -4.17 5.51
C ALA A 175 -15.99 -3.09 5.36
N ASP A 176 -15.94 -2.02 6.17
CA ASP A 176 -16.86 -0.87 6.06
C ASP A 176 -16.47 0.00 4.85
N VAL A 177 -16.57 -0.59 3.66
CA VAL A 177 -16.29 0.05 2.37
C VAL A 177 -17.58 0.00 1.54
N LYS A 178 -18.15 1.16 1.27
CA LYS A 178 -19.45 1.27 0.57
C LYS A 178 -19.45 0.61 -0.80
N GLY A 179 -18.33 0.73 -1.55
CA GLY A 179 -18.18 0.10 -2.86
C GLY A 179 -18.32 -1.41 -2.80
N LEU A 180 -17.63 -2.06 -1.85
CA LEU A 180 -17.71 -3.51 -1.64
C LEU A 180 -19.10 -3.94 -1.15
N ILE A 181 -19.70 -3.20 -0.22
CA ILE A 181 -21.05 -3.50 0.29
C ILE A 181 -22.06 -3.44 -0.87
N ASN A 182 -22.02 -2.39 -1.68
CA ASN A 182 -22.90 -2.25 -2.84
C ASN A 182 -22.65 -3.37 -3.88
N LEU A 183 -21.40 -3.75 -4.10
CA LEU A 183 -21.03 -4.83 -5.01
C LEU A 183 -21.66 -6.16 -4.57
N PHE A 184 -21.40 -6.59 -3.35
CA PHE A 184 -21.90 -7.90 -2.86
C PHE A 184 -23.41 -7.92 -2.67
N ASP A 185 -24.04 -6.79 -2.37
CA ASP A 185 -25.51 -6.65 -2.41
C ASP A 185 -26.05 -6.83 -3.84
N ALA A 186 -25.42 -6.22 -4.83
CA ALA A 186 -25.78 -6.39 -6.26
C ALA A 186 -25.55 -7.84 -6.75
N LEU A 187 -24.58 -8.54 -6.20
CA LEU A 187 -24.36 -9.98 -6.41
C LEU A 187 -25.35 -10.87 -5.62
N HIS A 188 -26.31 -10.27 -4.94
CA HIS A 188 -27.31 -10.94 -4.10
C HIS A 188 -26.76 -11.70 -2.89
N ALA A 189 -25.51 -11.44 -2.47
CA ALA A 189 -25.00 -11.91 -1.21
C ALA A 189 -25.59 -11.10 -0.04
N SER A 190 -25.42 -11.56 1.19
CA SER A 190 -25.83 -10.87 2.41
C SER A 190 -24.63 -10.21 3.08
N PRO A 191 -24.37 -8.90 2.88
CA PRO A 191 -23.23 -8.21 3.51
C PRO A 191 -23.35 -8.14 5.02
N GLN A 192 -22.23 -8.41 5.71
CA GLN A 192 -22.06 -8.24 7.15
C GLN A 192 -20.75 -7.47 7.40
N VAL A 193 -20.86 -6.27 7.97
CA VAL A 193 -19.67 -5.46 8.29
C VAL A 193 -19.06 -5.93 9.61
N LEU A 194 -17.86 -6.48 9.54
CA LEU A 194 -17.07 -6.91 10.71
C LEU A 194 -15.63 -6.40 10.59
N ALA A 195 -14.99 -6.14 11.73
CA ALA A 195 -13.56 -5.81 11.76
C ALA A 195 -12.72 -6.95 11.17
N PHE A 196 -11.53 -6.63 10.68
CA PHE A 196 -10.61 -7.64 10.12
C PHE A 196 -10.23 -8.70 11.16
N SER A 197 -9.98 -8.28 12.40
CA SER A 197 -9.68 -9.16 13.55
C SER A 197 -10.77 -10.18 13.84
N ASP A 198 -12.01 -9.92 13.41
CA ASP A 198 -13.17 -10.75 13.74
C ASP A 198 -13.51 -11.76 12.65
N ILE A 199 -12.78 -11.76 11.51
CA ILE A 199 -13.04 -12.67 10.37
C ILE A 199 -12.96 -14.12 10.84
N TYR A 200 -11.85 -14.52 11.46
CA TYR A 200 -11.63 -15.92 11.90
C TYR A 200 -12.77 -16.40 12.80
N THR A 201 -13.11 -15.62 13.82
CA THR A 201 -14.19 -15.96 14.76
C THR A 201 -15.55 -15.95 14.09
N GLY A 202 -15.82 -14.98 13.20
CA GLY A 202 -17.07 -14.87 12.45
C GLY A 202 -17.32 -16.09 11.55
N MET A 203 -16.29 -16.57 10.87
CA MET A 203 -16.32 -17.80 10.07
C MET A 203 -16.49 -19.05 10.95
N GLN A 204 -15.69 -19.18 12.01
CA GLN A 204 -15.73 -20.34 12.90
C GLN A 204 -17.09 -20.49 13.62
N THR A 205 -17.73 -19.39 13.95
CA THR A 205 -19.05 -19.40 14.64
C THR A 205 -20.23 -19.41 13.68
N GLY A 206 -19.99 -19.32 12.36
CA GLY A 206 -21.04 -19.32 11.35
C GLY A 206 -21.86 -18.01 11.27
N VAL A 207 -21.38 -16.92 11.88
CA VAL A 207 -21.98 -15.58 11.72
C VAL A 207 -21.89 -15.14 10.27
N VAL A 208 -20.79 -15.49 9.61
CA VAL A 208 -20.56 -15.36 8.16
C VAL A 208 -20.06 -16.69 7.60
N ASN A 209 -20.29 -16.94 6.33
CA ASN A 209 -19.83 -18.13 5.63
C ASN A 209 -18.89 -17.80 4.45
N GLY A 210 -18.54 -16.52 4.32
CA GLY A 210 -17.57 -16.05 3.33
C GLY A 210 -16.99 -14.69 3.69
N PHE A 211 -15.85 -14.40 3.13
CA PHE A 211 -15.17 -13.09 3.15
C PHE A 211 -14.40 -12.90 1.85
N GLU A 212 -13.96 -11.69 1.59
CA GLU A 212 -13.15 -11.35 0.42
C GLU A 212 -11.88 -10.60 0.85
N ILE A 213 -10.74 -10.95 0.25
CA ILE A 213 -9.44 -10.35 0.56
C ILE A 213 -8.36 -10.87 -0.41
N GLY A 214 -7.17 -10.28 -0.40
CA GLY A 214 -6.00 -10.78 -1.10
C GLY A 214 -5.41 -12.05 -0.46
N LEU A 215 -4.90 -12.98 -1.29
CA LEU A 215 -4.38 -14.28 -0.87
C LEU A 215 -3.27 -14.21 0.18
N ALA A 216 -2.33 -13.27 0.03
CA ALA A 216 -1.25 -13.09 1.00
C ALA A 216 -1.77 -12.77 2.42
N SER A 217 -2.85 -11.98 2.52
CA SER A 217 -3.49 -11.65 3.80
C SER A 217 -4.23 -12.83 4.42
N VAL A 218 -4.83 -13.71 3.59
CA VAL A 218 -5.44 -14.97 4.05
C VAL A 218 -4.41 -15.80 4.78
N LEU A 219 -3.27 -16.06 4.17
CA LEU A 219 -2.20 -16.89 4.72
C LEU A 219 -1.52 -16.24 5.94
N ALA A 220 -1.26 -14.93 5.87
CA ALA A 220 -0.64 -14.21 6.99
C ALA A 220 -1.52 -14.22 8.26
N SER A 221 -2.84 -14.34 8.11
CA SER A 221 -3.82 -14.33 9.20
C SER A 221 -4.41 -15.71 9.49
N LYS A 222 -3.90 -16.78 8.86
CA LYS A 222 -4.35 -18.16 9.01
C LYS A 222 -5.84 -18.35 8.72
N LEU A 223 -6.39 -17.56 7.81
CA LEU A 223 -7.81 -17.63 7.46
C LEU A 223 -8.12 -18.84 6.55
N GLU A 224 -7.11 -19.47 5.96
CA GLU A 224 -7.21 -20.75 5.25
C GLU A 224 -7.73 -21.89 6.15
N GLU A 225 -7.56 -21.79 7.48
CA GLU A 225 -8.04 -22.80 8.43
C GLU A 225 -9.58 -22.81 8.60
N VAL A 226 -10.28 -21.77 8.15
CA VAL A 226 -11.72 -21.58 8.35
C VAL A 226 -12.53 -21.47 7.07
N VAL A 227 -11.94 -21.87 5.91
CA VAL A 227 -12.59 -21.89 4.61
C VAL A 227 -12.33 -23.21 3.90
N ASP A 228 -13.23 -23.60 3.00
CA ASP A 228 -13.11 -24.80 2.17
C ASP A 228 -12.79 -24.43 0.70
N TYR A 229 -13.17 -23.24 0.26
CA TYR A 229 -13.08 -22.79 -1.13
C TYR A 229 -12.50 -21.38 -1.25
N CYS A 230 -11.67 -21.22 -2.30
CA CYS A 230 -11.26 -19.93 -2.83
C CYS A 230 -11.89 -19.78 -4.22
N VAL A 231 -12.83 -18.84 -4.39
CA VAL A 231 -13.42 -18.53 -5.69
C VAL A 231 -12.63 -17.39 -6.32
N GLU A 232 -11.90 -17.67 -7.39
CA GLU A 232 -11.08 -16.67 -8.09
C GLU A 232 -11.98 -15.69 -8.87
N THR A 233 -12.52 -14.72 -8.15
CA THR A 233 -13.37 -13.66 -8.73
C THR A 233 -12.56 -12.48 -9.25
N SER A 234 -11.40 -12.22 -8.68
CA SER A 234 -10.56 -11.05 -8.98
C SER A 234 -11.39 -9.77 -9.14
N HIS A 235 -12.39 -9.61 -8.25
CA HIS A 235 -13.41 -8.57 -8.36
C HIS A 235 -12.84 -7.15 -8.09
N THR A 236 -11.71 -7.05 -7.40
CA THR A 236 -10.86 -5.86 -7.30
C THR A 236 -9.41 -6.28 -7.25
N TYR A 237 -8.52 -5.37 -7.62
CA TYR A 237 -7.07 -5.55 -7.51
C TYR A 237 -6.55 -4.61 -6.43
N THR A 238 -5.95 -5.17 -5.39
CA THR A 238 -5.47 -4.35 -4.27
C THR A 238 -4.17 -3.67 -4.64
N ILE A 239 -4.21 -2.35 -4.62
CA ILE A 239 -3.06 -1.46 -4.79
C ILE A 239 -2.86 -0.72 -3.48
N ASP A 240 -1.67 -0.84 -2.93
CA ASP A 240 -1.24 -0.04 -1.78
C ASP A 240 -0.22 1.00 -2.24
N CYS A 241 0.14 1.94 -1.39
CA CYS A 241 1.18 2.89 -1.70
C CYS A 241 1.98 3.31 -0.47
N PHE A 242 3.23 3.70 -0.72
CA PHE A 242 3.98 4.55 0.18
C PHE A 242 3.76 6.01 -0.20
N PHE A 243 3.58 6.84 0.82
CA PHE A 243 3.41 8.28 0.65
C PHE A 243 4.31 9.04 1.61
N MET A 244 4.60 10.30 1.29
CA MET A 244 5.45 11.17 2.10
C MET A 244 4.80 12.53 2.31
N SER A 245 5.01 13.11 3.49
CA SER A 245 4.69 14.51 3.78
C SER A 245 5.47 15.43 2.84
N GLU A 246 4.77 16.23 2.04
CA GLU A 246 5.42 17.22 1.18
C GLU A 246 6.23 18.24 1.98
N ALA A 247 5.74 18.63 3.15
CA ALA A 247 6.47 19.50 4.04
C ALA A 247 7.81 18.89 4.49
N SER A 248 7.83 17.60 4.82
CA SER A 248 9.07 16.89 5.16
C SER A 248 10.00 16.77 3.94
N PHE A 249 9.45 16.42 2.78
CA PHE A 249 10.19 16.28 1.53
C PHE A 249 10.90 17.58 1.14
N GLN A 250 10.20 18.71 1.21
CA GLN A 250 10.76 20.00 0.82
C GLN A 250 11.68 20.64 1.86
N ASN A 251 11.35 20.50 3.16
CA ASN A 251 12.02 21.27 4.21
C ASN A 251 13.13 20.50 4.93
N LYS A 252 13.12 19.16 4.88
CA LYS A 252 14.13 18.32 5.56
C LYS A 252 15.24 17.85 4.64
N LEU A 253 15.00 17.81 3.32
CA LEU A 253 15.91 17.24 2.34
C LEU A 253 16.47 18.34 1.41
N THR A 254 17.74 18.21 1.06
CA THR A 254 18.35 18.97 -0.03
C THR A 254 17.82 18.48 -1.38
N GLU A 255 18.08 19.21 -2.47
CA GLU A 255 17.67 18.80 -3.83
C GLU A 255 18.26 17.43 -4.23
N GLU A 256 19.56 17.23 -3.97
CA GLU A 256 20.24 15.94 -4.23
C GLU A 256 19.64 14.79 -3.38
N GLU A 257 19.35 15.04 -2.09
CA GLU A 257 18.73 14.04 -1.21
C GLU A 257 17.30 13.71 -1.65
N ARG A 258 16.54 14.66 -2.17
CA ARG A 258 15.20 14.43 -2.75
C ARG A 258 15.25 13.49 -3.95
N GLU A 259 16.19 13.70 -4.86
CA GLU A 259 16.38 12.81 -6.02
C GLU A 259 16.72 11.38 -5.56
N ILE A 260 17.65 11.24 -4.60
CA ILE A 260 18.01 9.94 -4.04
C ILE A 260 16.80 9.25 -3.39
N VAL A 261 15.99 9.98 -2.63
CA VAL A 261 14.80 9.45 -1.97
C VAL A 261 13.77 8.99 -3.01
N LEU A 262 13.49 9.79 -4.05
CA LEU A 262 12.56 9.40 -5.13
C LEU A 262 13.02 8.13 -5.84
N ASP A 263 14.30 8.05 -6.20
CA ASP A 263 14.89 6.86 -6.83
C ASP A 263 14.80 5.63 -5.92
N ALA A 264 15.12 5.77 -4.64
CA ALA A 264 15.06 4.67 -3.69
C ALA A 264 13.62 4.13 -3.51
N PHE A 265 12.62 5.00 -3.48
CA PHE A 265 11.22 4.58 -3.44
C PHE A 265 10.80 3.88 -4.72
N LYS A 266 11.20 4.38 -5.88
CA LYS A 266 10.97 3.72 -7.17
C LYS A 266 11.58 2.32 -7.19
N ASN A 267 12.85 2.18 -6.79
CA ASN A 267 13.55 0.90 -6.76
C ASN A 267 12.93 -0.08 -5.75
N GLY A 268 12.61 0.42 -4.56
CA GLY A 268 12.00 -0.39 -3.50
C GLY A 268 10.57 -0.82 -3.84
N GLY A 269 9.77 0.04 -4.46
CA GLY A 269 8.45 -0.29 -4.98
C GLY A 269 8.52 -1.36 -6.07
N GLN A 270 9.40 -1.21 -7.05
CA GLN A 270 9.60 -2.22 -8.09
C GLN A 270 10.04 -3.57 -7.49
N TRP A 271 10.99 -3.54 -6.55
CA TRP A 271 11.40 -4.77 -5.86
C TRP A 271 10.25 -5.44 -5.12
N GLN A 272 9.35 -4.66 -4.50
CA GLN A 272 8.18 -5.21 -3.82
C GLN A 272 7.23 -5.90 -4.82
N ILE A 273 6.94 -5.25 -5.94
CA ILE A 273 6.09 -5.77 -7.01
C ILE A 273 6.67 -7.10 -7.53
N ASP A 274 7.94 -7.11 -7.95
CA ASP A 274 8.61 -8.29 -8.50
C ASP A 274 8.59 -9.44 -7.49
N THR A 275 8.97 -9.18 -6.23
CA THR A 275 9.00 -10.18 -5.16
C THR A 275 7.61 -10.70 -4.81
N PHE A 276 6.59 -9.84 -4.82
CA PHE A 276 5.21 -10.25 -4.57
C PHE A 276 4.72 -11.18 -5.69
N GLN A 277 4.95 -10.83 -6.95
CA GLN A 277 4.58 -11.63 -8.11
C GLN A 277 5.30 -12.99 -8.12
N GLU A 278 6.60 -13.02 -7.79
CA GLU A 278 7.37 -14.27 -7.64
C GLU A 278 6.81 -15.17 -6.53
N ASN A 279 6.20 -14.62 -5.49
CA ASN A 279 5.63 -15.37 -4.38
C ASN A 279 4.19 -15.88 -4.63
N ILE A 280 3.46 -15.38 -5.62
CA ILE A 280 2.07 -15.82 -5.90
C ILE A 280 1.97 -17.34 -6.06
N PRO A 281 2.82 -18.03 -6.84
CA PRO A 281 2.76 -19.49 -6.95
C PRO A 281 2.96 -20.21 -5.61
N VAL A 282 3.84 -19.67 -4.75
CA VAL A 282 4.09 -20.21 -3.40
C VAL A 282 2.85 -20.05 -2.53
N TYR A 283 2.21 -18.88 -2.55
CA TYR A 283 0.98 -18.63 -1.81
C TYR A 283 -0.18 -19.52 -2.28
N LYS A 284 -0.35 -19.71 -3.60
CA LYS A 284 -1.35 -20.63 -4.15
C LYS A 284 -1.09 -22.08 -3.72
N GLN A 285 0.18 -22.50 -3.68
CA GLN A 285 0.53 -23.84 -3.20
C GLN A 285 0.24 -24.00 -1.70
N GLN A 286 0.55 -23.01 -0.87
CA GLN A 286 0.24 -23.03 0.57
C GLN A 286 -1.26 -23.12 0.82
N LEU A 287 -2.08 -22.40 0.06
CA LEU A 287 -3.53 -22.49 0.14
C LEU A 287 -4.05 -23.89 -0.21
N ALA A 288 -3.50 -24.49 -1.28
CA ALA A 288 -3.83 -25.85 -1.70
C ALA A 288 -3.38 -26.91 -0.68
N ASP A 289 -2.19 -26.74 -0.09
CA ASP A 289 -1.66 -27.64 0.95
C ASP A 289 -2.50 -27.58 2.24
N ALA A 290 -3.15 -26.44 2.51
CA ALA A 290 -4.12 -26.30 3.59
C ALA A 290 -5.47 -26.99 3.29
N GLY A 291 -5.68 -27.50 2.08
CA GLY A 291 -6.87 -28.22 1.68
C GLY A 291 -7.98 -27.36 1.09
N VAL A 292 -7.71 -26.08 0.82
CA VAL A 292 -8.68 -25.16 0.22
C VAL A 292 -8.76 -25.40 -1.29
N GLU A 293 -9.96 -25.73 -1.79
CA GLU A 293 -10.20 -25.90 -3.23
C GLU A 293 -10.28 -24.52 -3.92
N THR A 294 -9.46 -24.34 -4.96
CA THR A 294 -9.57 -23.15 -5.81
C THR A 294 -10.59 -23.39 -6.93
N ILE A 295 -11.63 -22.56 -6.97
CA ILE A 295 -12.68 -22.57 -7.99
C ILE A 295 -12.46 -21.40 -8.96
N VAL A 296 -12.24 -21.73 -10.23
CA VAL A 296 -12.22 -20.74 -11.33
C VAL A 296 -13.59 -20.77 -11.99
N LEU A 297 -14.29 -19.64 -11.96
CA LEU A 297 -15.61 -19.54 -12.60
C LEU A 297 -15.46 -19.55 -14.12
N PRO A 298 -16.37 -20.23 -14.85
CA PRO A 298 -16.44 -20.12 -16.30
C PRO A 298 -16.61 -18.64 -16.74
N GLU A 299 -16.10 -18.31 -17.92
CA GLU A 299 -16.19 -16.95 -18.48
C GLU A 299 -17.62 -16.41 -18.53
N GLU A 300 -18.59 -17.27 -18.89
CA GLU A 300 -20.03 -16.92 -18.90
C GLU A 300 -20.53 -16.51 -17.51
N GLU A 301 -20.07 -17.18 -16.44
CA GLU A 301 -20.48 -16.85 -15.07
C GLU A 301 -19.79 -15.55 -14.59
N MET A 302 -18.51 -15.34 -14.95
CA MET A 302 -17.82 -14.07 -14.69
C MET A 302 -18.53 -12.90 -15.40
N GLN A 303 -18.96 -13.08 -16.65
CA GLN A 303 -19.70 -12.05 -17.38
C GLN A 303 -21.05 -11.71 -16.70
N LYS A 304 -21.74 -12.71 -16.11
CA LYS A 304 -22.94 -12.47 -15.30
C LYS A 304 -22.62 -11.63 -14.06
N LEU A 305 -21.52 -11.94 -13.37
CA LEU A 305 -21.07 -11.12 -12.21
C LEU A 305 -20.78 -9.67 -12.62
N PHE A 306 -20.12 -9.44 -13.75
CA PHE A 306 -19.88 -8.09 -14.27
C PHE A 306 -21.18 -7.34 -14.52
N THR A 307 -22.16 -7.99 -15.19
CA THR A 307 -23.46 -7.37 -15.46
C THR A 307 -24.22 -7.06 -14.17
N MET A 308 -24.19 -7.97 -13.19
CA MET A 308 -24.81 -7.73 -11.88
C MET A 308 -24.15 -6.59 -11.11
N ALA A 309 -22.84 -6.39 -11.29
CA ALA A 309 -22.07 -5.36 -10.60
C ALA A 309 -22.27 -3.94 -11.19
N GLU A 310 -22.68 -3.81 -12.45
CA GLU A 310 -22.79 -2.50 -13.14
C GLU A 310 -23.56 -1.43 -12.33
N PRO A 311 -24.75 -1.70 -11.75
CA PRO A 311 -25.44 -0.70 -10.96
C PRO A 311 -24.71 -0.26 -9.69
N ALA A 312 -23.92 -1.18 -9.09
CA ALA A 312 -23.12 -0.88 -7.92
C ALA A 312 -21.91 -0.01 -8.28
N ILE A 313 -21.29 -0.28 -9.43
CA ILE A 313 -20.19 0.51 -9.99
C ILE A 313 -20.68 1.94 -10.27
N GLU A 314 -21.77 2.11 -11.03
CA GLU A 314 -22.35 3.43 -11.31
C GLU A 314 -22.62 4.22 -10.03
N LYS A 315 -23.22 3.57 -9.04
CA LYS A 315 -23.54 4.18 -7.76
C LYS A 315 -22.27 4.61 -6.99
N SER A 316 -21.21 3.82 -7.07
CA SER A 316 -19.98 4.08 -6.32
C SER A 316 -19.19 5.27 -6.87
N ILE A 317 -19.18 5.46 -8.20
CA ILE A 317 -18.45 6.55 -8.87
C ILE A 317 -19.31 7.79 -9.12
N ALA A 318 -20.63 7.73 -8.81
CA ALA A 318 -21.56 8.81 -9.09
C ALA A 318 -21.13 10.15 -8.47
N GLY A 319 -21.04 11.17 -9.31
CA GLY A 319 -20.62 12.52 -8.90
C GLY A 319 -19.09 12.70 -8.77
N ILE A 320 -18.32 11.63 -9.02
CA ILE A 320 -16.84 11.65 -9.04
C ILE A 320 -16.37 11.49 -10.47
N TYR A 321 -16.79 10.41 -11.13
CA TYR A 321 -16.44 10.09 -12.51
C TYR A 321 -17.67 9.83 -13.35
N ASP A 322 -17.54 10.05 -14.68
CA ASP A 322 -18.46 9.50 -15.67
C ASP A 322 -18.23 8.00 -15.81
N ILE A 323 -19.30 7.24 -16.13
CA ILE A 323 -19.22 5.77 -16.24
C ILE A 323 -18.21 5.29 -17.28
N SER A 324 -17.89 6.11 -18.28
CA SER A 324 -16.87 5.80 -19.28
C SER A 324 -15.48 5.59 -18.70
N ILE A 325 -15.21 6.02 -17.45
CA ILE A 325 -13.96 5.74 -16.76
C ILE A 325 -13.70 4.24 -16.63
N VAL A 326 -14.76 3.43 -16.48
CA VAL A 326 -14.67 1.97 -16.37
C VAL A 326 -14.03 1.36 -17.63
N ASP A 327 -14.51 1.75 -18.79
CA ASP A 327 -13.98 1.26 -20.07
C ASP A 327 -12.57 1.82 -20.31
N GLN A 328 -12.35 3.10 -20.00
CA GLN A 328 -11.00 3.70 -20.10
C GLN A 328 -9.95 2.93 -19.27
N ILE A 329 -10.30 2.53 -18.05
CA ILE A 329 -9.38 1.75 -17.22
C ILE A 329 -9.20 0.35 -17.81
N ARG A 330 -10.26 -0.35 -18.18
CA ARG A 330 -10.20 -1.69 -18.81
C ARG A 330 -9.32 -1.71 -20.07
N ASP A 331 -9.41 -0.66 -20.88
CA ASP A 331 -8.65 -0.52 -22.12
C ASP A 331 -7.15 -0.25 -21.88
N MET A 332 -6.72 0.04 -20.63
CA MET A 332 -5.31 0.15 -20.25
C MET A 332 -4.64 -1.22 -20.06
N ALA A 333 -5.41 -2.31 -20.04
CA ALA A 333 -4.86 -3.66 -19.95
C ALA A 333 -3.92 -3.91 -21.13
N PRO A 334 -2.66 -4.37 -20.87
CA PRO A 334 -1.67 -4.61 -21.91
C PRO A 334 -1.99 -5.83 -22.78
#